data_bc2179497dc167cb225450217bad2712
#
_entry.id   bc2179497dc167cb225450217bad2712
#
_cell.length_a   1.000
_cell.length_b   1.000
_cell.length_c   1.000
_cell.angle_alpha   90.00
_cell.angle_beta   90.00
_cell.angle_gamma   90.00
#
_symmetry.space_group_name_H-M   'P 1'
#
loop_
_entity.id
_entity.type
_entity.pdbx_description
1 polymer ?
#
loop_
_entity_poly.entity_id
_entity_poly.type
_entity_poly.pdbx_seq_one_letter_code
_entity_poly.pdbx_strand_id
1 'polypeptide(L)'
;MLNQFQAGSSEGIKMQEIIKILFIDDHAGLRDSLSYLLEHKNNALKFYPAEDLKRSRMLLKSNQDISIAIIDLNLNGEDGLTYIEELRKINPLLKVIIYTMFSDPVHIEDSLAKNIQGFLTKDLDVNAIEKAVLCINGGNLYYCPEAQKIMSAMLSKSENSIGGVYNDYGKTEESADKTAVFKNYQSFSKKEQEIFLLYLQKKSVEEIAELLHKSVKTVQNQKTSIFQKMSVKDRYEIIEAAKVLGIVY
;
A
#
# COMPACT_ATOMS: atom_id res chain seq x y z
N MET A 1 -37.57 -22.09 44.99
CA MET A 1 -36.14 -21.80 44.87
C MET A 1 -35.79 -21.91 43.39
N LEU A 2 -35.74 -20.78 42.71
CA LEU A 2 -35.51 -20.72 41.26
C LEU A 2 -34.02 -20.37 41.05
N ASN A 3 -33.25 -21.29 40.44
CA ASN A 3 -31.89 -21.09 40.04
C ASN A 3 -31.88 -20.19 38.79
N GLN A 4 -31.32 -18.99 38.93
CA GLN A 4 -30.94 -18.14 37.82
C GLN A 4 -29.60 -18.63 37.24
N PHE A 5 -29.61 -19.24 36.05
CA PHE A 5 -28.43 -19.42 35.24
C PHE A 5 -28.13 -18.11 34.52
N GLN A 6 -27.08 -17.42 34.96
CA GLN A 6 -26.50 -16.32 34.22
C GLN A 6 -25.79 -16.91 32.98
N ALA A 7 -26.26 -16.54 31.82
CA ALA A 7 -25.55 -16.75 30.55
C ALA A 7 -24.33 -15.83 30.52
N GLY A 8 -23.16 -16.40 30.71
CA GLY A 8 -21.88 -15.71 30.48
C GLY A 8 -21.74 -15.39 29.01
N SER A 9 -21.67 -14.11 28.68
CA SER A 9 -21.28 -13.61 27.37
C SER A 9 -19.87 -14.08 27.05
N SER A 10 -19.74 -15.01 26.12
CA SER A 10 -18.47 -15.36 25.49
C SER A 10 -18.05 -14.17 24.59
N GLU A 11 -17.30 -13.26 25.14
CA GLU A 11 -16.51 -12.33 24.33
C GLU A 11 -15.53 -13.18 23.52
N GLY A 12 -15.82 -13.36 22.25
CA GLY A 12 -14.93 -14.02 21.32
C GLY A 12 -13.62 -13.23 21.27
N ILE A 13 -12.53 -13.84 21.73
CA ILE A 13 -11.18 -13.33 21.57
C ILE A 13 -10.96 -13.18 20.07
N LYS A 14 -11.08 -11.95 19.54
CA LYS A 14 -10.66 -11.63 18.18
C LYS A 14 -9.15 -11.90 18.12
N MET A 15 -8.77 -13.03 17.53
CA MET A 15 -7.37 -13.28 17.24
C MET A 15 -6.88 -12.13 16.36
N GLN A 16 -5.91 -11.36 16.87
CA GLN A 16 -5.29 -10.27 16.14
C GLN A 16 -4.54 -10.89 14.96
N GLU A 17 -4.90 -10.50 13.74
CA GLU A 17 -4.24 -10.99 12.53
C GLU A 17 -2.79 -10.49 12.52
N ILE A 18 -1.84 -11.42 12.35
CA ILE A 18 -0.41 -11.11 12.32
C ILE A 18 -0.05 -10.61 10.93
N ILE A 19 0.49 -9.41 10.86
CA ILE A 19 1.03 -8.81 9.64
C ILE A 19 2.44 -9.32 9.45
N LYS A 20 2.68 -10.11 8.40
CA LYS A 20 3.98 -10.67 8.05
C LYS A 20 4.71 -9.79 7.06
N ILE A 21 5.94 -9.40 7.41
CA ILE A 21 6.72 -8.38 6.72
C ILE A 21 8.07 -8.96 6.36
N LEU A 22 8.42 -8.94 5.07
CA LEU A 22 9.78 -9.19 4.59
C LEU A 22 10.57 -7.89 4.74
N PHE A 23 11.68 -7.92 5.48
CA PHE A 23 12.54 -6.75 5.66
C PHE A 23 13.91 -6.98 5.01
N ILE A 24 14.20 -6.20 3.97
CA ILE A 24 15.39 -6.37 3.11
C ILE A 24 16.31 -5.18 3.29
N ASP A 25 17.46 -5.43 3.89
CA ASP A 25 18.51 -4.45 4.18
C ASP A 25 19.83 -5.20 4.37
N ASP A 26 20.91 -4.76 3.77
CA ASP A 26 22.23 -5.38 3.90
C ASP A 26 22.93 -5.04 5.23
N HIS A 27 22.46 -3.99 5.93
CA HIS A 27 22.95 -3.60 7.25
C HIS A 27 22.32 -4.46 8.36
N ALA A 28 22.97 -5.58 8.69
CA ALA A 28 22.45 -6.55 9.66
C ALA A 28 22.04 -5.93 11.00
N GLY A 29 22.88 -5.04 11.56
CA GLY A 29 22.59 -4.39 12.85
C GLY A 29 21.31 -3.55 12.82
N LEU A 30 21.08 -2.79 11.75
CA LEU A 30 19.85 -2.00 11.59
C LEU A 30 18.63 -2.90 11.40
N ARG A 31 18.71 -3.82 10.44
CA ARG A 31 17.65 -4.75 10.09
C ARG A 31 17.16 -5.56 11.29
N ASP A 32 18.11 -6.19 12.00
CA ASP A 32 17.77 -7.09 13.10
C ASP A 32 17.28 -6.32 14.33
N SER A 33 17.89 -5.16 14.63
CA SER A 33 17.43 -4.29 15.73
C SER A 33 16.04 -3.72 15.50
N LEU A 34 15.74 -3.22 14.30
CA LEU A 34 14.42 -2.68 13.98
C LEU A 34 13.35 -3.78 14.00
N SER A 35 13.64 -4.94 13.44
CA SER A 35 12.73 -6.10 13.47
C SER A 35 12.39 -6.47 14.91
N TYR A 36 13.41 -6.59 15.75
CA TYR A 36 13.22 -6.91 17.19
C TYR A 36 12.38 -5.86 17.90
N LEU A 37 12.73 -4.57 17.76
CA LEU A 37 12.04 -3.48 18.44
C LEU A 37 10.56 -3.39 18.01
N LEU A 38 10.27 -3.51 16.72
CA LEU A 38 8.92 -3.41 16.20
C LEU A 38 8.06 -4.61 16.59
N GLU A 39 8.59 -5.82 16.57
CA GLU A 39 7.87 -7.02 17.05
C GLU A 39 7.57 -6.94 18.55
N HIS A 40 8.50 -6.43 19.37
CA HIS A 40 8.27 -6.26 20.81
C HIS A 40 7.28 -5.15 21.14
N LYS A 41 7.27 -4.09 20.32
CA LYS A 41 6.34 -2.97 20.48
C LYS A 41 4.93 -3.32 20.06
N ASN A 42 4.78 -4.14 19.04
CA ASN A 42 3.49 -4.51 18.47
C ASN A 42 3.46 -5.99 18.09
N ASN A 43 2.84 -6.80 18.92
CA ASN A 43 2.74 -8.25 18.76
C ASN A 43 1.95 -8.70 17.50
N ALA A 44 1.28 -7.76 16.81
CA ALA A 44 0.65 -8.03 15.52
C ALA A 44 1.63 -8.00 14.34
N LEU A 45 2.89 -7.60 14.56
CA LEU A 45 3.90 -7.54 13.52
C LEU A 45 4.85 -8.73 13.62
N LYS A 46 5.17 -9.33 12.47
CA LYS A 46 6.18 -10.39 12.36
C LYS A 46 7.11 -10.09 11.20
N PHE A 47 8.40 -9.93 11.51
CA PHE A 47 9.41 -9.61 10.52
C PHE A 47 10.17 -10.86 10.06
N TYR A 48 10.50 -10.89 8.78
CA TYR A 48 11.32 -11.88 8.11
C TYR A 48 12.52 -11.18 7.49
N PRO A 49 13.66 -11.10 8.20
CA PRO A 49 14.83 -10.37 7.75
C PRO A 49 15.55 -11.08 6.60
N ALA A 50 15.97 -10.30 5.60
CA ALA A 50 16.76 -10.76 4.47
C ALA A 50 17.87 -9.75 4.16
N GLU A 51 19.04 -10.27 3.84
CA GLU A 51 20.22 -9.48 3.47
C GLU A 51 20.34 -9.24 1.96
N ASP A 52 19.66 -10.07 1.16
CA ASP A 52 19.77 -10.06 -0.30
C ASP A 52 18.52 -10.61 -0.99
N LEU A 53 18.50 -10.55 -2.33
CA LEU A 53 17.40 -11.06 -3.16
C LEU A 53 17.24 -12.58 -3.02
N LYS A 54 18.32 -13.33 -2.87
CA LYS A 54 18.29 -14.79 -2.76
C LYS A 54 17.55 -15.21 -1.48
N ARG A 55 17.91 -14.59 -0.36
CA ARG A 55 17.25 -14.82 0.94
C ARG A 55 15.79 -14.40 0.90
N SER A 56 15.51 -13.23 0.30
CA SER A 56 14.16 -12.70 0.13
C SER A 56 13.24 -13.65 -0.64
N ARG A 57 13.71 -14.18 -1.78
CA ARG A 57 12.97 -15.18 -2.57
C ARG A 57 12.68 -16.46 -1.80
N MET A 58 13.66 -16.93 -1.01
CA MET A 58 13.48 -18.12 -0.20
C MET A 58 12.41 -17.91 0.87
N LEU A 59 12.46 -16.78 1.57
CA LEU A 59 11.49 -16.44 2.62
C LEU A 59 10.07 -16.29 2.06
N LEU A 60 9.88 -15.60 0.92
CA LEU A 60 8.57 -15.47 0.27
C LEU A 60 7.99 -16.80 -0.20
N LYS A 61 8.82 -17.70 -0.73
CA LYS A 61 8.36 -19.03 -1.14
C LYS A 61 7.95 -19.90 0.05
N SER A 62 8.64 -19.77 1.18
CA SER A 62 8.37 -20.54 2.40
C SER A 62 7.24 -19.93 3.25
N ASN A 63 6.91 -18.66 3.08
CA ASN A 63 5.92 -17.91 3.84
C ASN A 63 5.02 -17.11 2.89
N GLN A 64 4.06 -17.80 2.28
CA GLN A 64 3.19 -17.23 1.23
C GLN A 64 2.23 -16.14 1.75
N ASP A 65 2.07 -16.03 3.05
CA ASP A 65 1.26 -15.05 3.74
C ASP A 65 2.03 -13.75 4.12
N ILE A 66 3.29 -13.62 3.70
CA ILE A 66 3.99 -12.33 3.74
C ILE A 66 3.29 -11.38 2.77
N SER A 67 2.74 -10.28 3.29
CA SER A 67 1.93 -9.32 2.54
C SER A 67 2.62 -7.99 2.25
N ILE A 68 3.69 -7.67 3.00
CA ILE A 68 4.42 -6.41 2.88
C ILE A 68 5.92 -6.72 2.77
N ALA A 69 6.62 -6.01 1.89
CA ALA A 69 8.07 -5.96 1.85
C ALA A 69 8.56 -4.54 2.15
N ILE A 70 9.52 -4.41 3.06
CA ILE A 70 10.30 -3.20 3.30
C ILE A 70 11.65 -3.41 2.63
N ILE A 71 12.06 -2.50 1.74
CA ILE A 71 13.24 -2.68 0.88
C ILE A 71 14.11 -1.43 0.94
N ASP A 72 15.41 -1.61 1.25
CA ASP A 72 16.39 -0.55 0.99
C ASP A 72 16.69 -0.44 -0.51
N LEU A 73 16.96 0.78 -0.97
CA LEU A 73 17.38 1.04 -2.35
C LEU A 73 18.81 0.60 -2.64
N ASN A 74 19.70 0.62 -1.64
CA ASN A 74 21.08 0.21 -1.80
C ASN A 74 21.37 -1.09 -1.03
N LEU A 75 21.52 -2.17 -1.75
CA LEU A 75 21.76 -3.50 -1.20
C LEU A 75 23.11 -4.04 -1.69
N ASN A 76 24.19 -3.75 -0.97
CA ASN A 76 25.56 -4.12 -1.35
C ASN A 76 25.97 -3.63 -2.76
N GLY A 77 25.47 -2.45 -3.17
CA GLY A 77 25.69 -1.89 -4.49
C GLY A 77 24.72 -2.37 -5.59
N GLU A 78 23.76 -3.23 -5.23
CA GLU A 78 22.63 -3.57 -6.10
C GLU A 78 21.47 -2.59 -5.87
N ASP A 79 20.75 -2.27 -6.95
CA ASP A 79 19.56 -1.42 -6.89
C ASP A 79 18.36 -2.22 -6.36
N GLY A 80 17.88 -1.85 -5.16
CA GLY A 80 16.72 -2.45 -4.51
C GLY A 80 15.43 -2.36 -5.32
N LEU A 81 15.30 -1.41 -6.25
CA LEU A 81 14.14 -1.32 -7.14
C LEU A 81 14.00 -2.54 -8.05
N THR A 82 15.11 -3.17 -8.42
CA THR A 82 15.09 -4.39 -9.23
C THR A 82 14.47 -5.56 -8.46
N TYR A 83 14.57 -5.56 -7.13
CA TYR A 83 14.02 -6.61 -6.28
C TYR A 83 12.48 -6.62 -6.34
N ILE A 84 11.85 -5.47 -6.50
CA ILE A 84 10.39 -5.33 -6.50
C ILE A 84 9.77 -6.23 -7.57
N GLU A 85 10.26 -6.18 -8.79
CA GLU A 85 9.76 -6.98 -9.91
C GLU A 85 9.97 -8.48 -9.66
N GLU A 86 11.14 -8.85 -9.16
CA GLU A 86 11.47 -10.24 -8.86
C GLU A 86 10.63 -10.84 -7.73
N LEU A 87 10.35 -10.06 -6.70
CA LEU A 87 9.52 -10.48 -5.58
C LEU A 87 8.04 -10.55 -5.97
N ARG A 88 7.56 -9.63 -6.82
CA ARG A 88 6.19 -9.67 -7.36
C ARG A 88 5.93 -10.81 -8.33
N LYS A 89 6.95 -11.40 -8.94
CA LYS A 89 6.79 -12.68 -9.68
C LYS A 89 6.42 -13.84 -8.76
N ILE A 90 6.82 -13.79 -7.48
CA ILE A 90 6.51 -14.82 -6.47
C ILE A 90 5.19 -14.50 -5.76
N ASN A 91 5.01 -13.24 -5.34
CA ASN A 91 3.78 -12.76 -4.75
C ASN A 91 3.30 -11.47 -5.46
N PRO A 92 2.39 -11.58 -6.45
CA PRO A 92 1.89 -10.42 -7.19
C PRO A 92 1.15 -9.39 -6.33
N LEU A 93 0.67 -9.77 -5.15
CA LEU A 93 -0.07 -8.91 -4.23
C LEU A 93 0.86 -8.25 -3.19
N LEU A 94 2.17 -8.45 -3.29
CA LEU A 94 3.14 -7.93 -2.35
C LEU A 94 3.12 -6.40 -2.35
N LYS A 95 2.76 -5.82 -1.23
CA LYS A 95 2.83 -4.38 -0.98
C LYS A 95 4.27 -4.00 -0.66
N VAL A 96 4.74 -2.90 -1.20
CA VAL A 96 6.15 -2.51 -1.07
C VAL A 96 6.28 -1.16 -0.37
N ILE A 97 7.16 -1.10 0.61
CA ILE A 97 7.64 0.10 1.28
C ILE A 97 9.12 0.25 0.97
N ILE A 98 9.52 1.36 0.41
CA ILE A 98 10.95 1.73 0.34
C ILE A 98 11.36 2.35 1.67
N TYR A 99 12.50 1.92 2.21
CA TYR A 99 13.09 2.46 3.44
C TYR A 99 14.58 2.68 3.23
N THR A 100 15.00 3.92 2.96
CA THR A 100 16.32 4.24 2.42
C THR A 100 16.92 5.54 3.00
N MET A 101 18.24 5.70 2.87
CA MET A 101 18.92 6.97 3.13
C MET A 101 18.74 7.99 2.01
N PHE A 102 18.32 7.58 0.82
CA PHE A 102 18.14 8.48 -0.32
C PHE A 102 16.82 9.24 -0.24
N SER A 103 16.90 10.57 -0.28
CA SER A 103 15.73 11.47 -0.22
C SER A 103 15.67 12.45 -1.41
N ASP A 104 16.55 12.27 -2.40
CA ASP A 104 16.59 13.10 -3.58
C ASP A 104 15.46 12.78 -4.57
N PRO A 105 15.08 13.74 -5.43
CA PRO A 105 13.95 13.59 -6.33
C PRO A 105 14.04 12.37 -7.26
N VAL A 106 15.22 12.05 -7.76
CA VAL A 106 15.40 10.97 -8.76
C VAL A 106 15.05 9.62 -8.15
N HIS A 107 15.62 9.28 -6.98
CA HIS A 107 15.31 8.02 -6.31
C HIS A 107 13.85 7.90 -5.90
N ILE A 108 13.22 9.03 -5.51
CA ILE A 108 11.81 9.03 -5.16
C ILE A 108 10.93 8.83 -6.40
N GLU A 109 11.19 9.55 -7.51
CA GLU A 109 10.46 9.40 -8.78
C GLU A 109 10.55 7.98 -9.32
N ASP A 110 11.76 7.40 -9.35
CA ASP A 110 12.00 6.03 -9.81
C ASP A 110 11.27 5.00 -8.92
N SER A 111 11.25 5.23 -7.61
CA SER A 111 10.52 4.37 -6.67
C SER A 111 9.01 4.44 -6.91
N LEU A 112 8.46 5.64 -7.07
CA LEU A 112 7.03 5.86 -7.35
C LEU A 112 6.60 5.21 -8.67
N ALA A 113 7.47 5.21 -9.68
CA ALA A 113 7.23 4.54 -10.96
C ALA A 113 7.09 3.01 -10.83
N LYS A 114 7.57 2.40 -9.73
CA LYS A 114 7.42 0.97 -9.42
C LYS A 114 6.13 0.62 -8.69
N ASN A 115 5.16 1.53 -8.58
CA ASN A 115 3.88 1.31 -7.91
C ASN A 115 4.06 0.81 -6.46
N ILE A 116 4.92 1.48 -5.69
CA ILE A 116 5.13 1.20 -4.27
C ILE A 116 3.99 1.79 -3.43
N GLN A 117 3.71 1.17 -2.29
CA GLN A 117 2.68 1.63 -1.36
C GLN A 117 3.22 2.57 -0.29
N GLY A 118 4.53 2.59 -0.08
CA GLY A 118 5.16 3.47 0.88
C GLY A 118 6.57 3.88 0.53
N PHE A 119 6.97 5.08 1.00
CA PHE A 119 8.34 5.57 0.92
C PHE A 119 8.72 6.27 2.22
N LEU A 120 9.77 5.79 2.87
CA LEU A 120 10.32 6.29 4.12
C LEU A 120 11.81 6.53 3.98
N THR A 121 12.29 7.59 4.60
CA THR A 121 13.71 7.84 4.76
C THR A 121 14.22 7.28 6.10
N LYS A 122 15.47 6.81 6.16
CA LYS A 122 16.07 6.17 7.35
C LYS A 122 16.39 7.16 8.50
N ASP A 123 16.21 8.45 8.30
CA ASP A 123 16.26 9.49 9.32
C ASP A 123 14.96 9.63 10.13
N LEU A 124 13.88 8.98 9.70
CA LEU A 124 12.62 8.99 10.40
C LEU A 124 12.65 8.08 11.64
N ASP A 125 11.84 8.43 12.63
CA ASP A 125 11.61 7.65 13.85
C ASP A 125 11.09 6.24 13.50
N VAL A 126 11.52 5.25 14.28
CA VAL A 126 11.04 3.84 14.22
C VAL A 126 9.52 3.74 14.23
N ASN A 127 8.84 4.66 14.91
CA ASN A 127 7.38 4.77 14.90
C ASN A 127 6.79 5.03 13.51
N ALA A 128 7.55 5.64 12.60
CA ALA A 128 7.09 5.88 11.24
C ALA A 128 6.97 4.57 10.45
N ILE A 129 7.86 3.60 10.69
CA ILE A 129 7.80 2.28 10.06
C ILE A 129 6.54 1.53 10.50
N GLU A 130 6.26 1.51 11.81
CA GLU A 130 5.04 0.87 12.34
C GLU A 130 3.78 1.50 11.74
N LYS A 131 3.71 2.85 11.74
CA LYS A 131 2.58 3.59 11.15
C LYS A 131 2.41 3.27 9.67
N ALA A 132 3.50 3.22 8.92
CA ALA A 132 3.47 2.89 7.49
C ALA A 132 2.95 1.46 7.27
N VAL A 133 3.46 0.47 8.01
CA VAL A 133 3.02 -0.92 7.93
C VAL A 133 1.52 -1.05 8.22
N LEU A 134 1.04 -0.45 9.32
CA LEU A 134 -0.38 -0.50 9.70
C LEU A 134 -1.26 0.21 8.69
N CYS A 135 -0.83 1.37 8.19
CA CYS A 135 -1.52 2.15 7.17
C CYS A 135 -1.67 1.35 5.87
N ILE A 136 -0.56 0.76 5.41
CA ILE A 136 -0.50 0.00 4.16
C ILE A 136 -1.22 -1.35 4.29
N ASN A 137 -1.16 -1.99 5.45
CA ASN A 137 -1.96 -3.18 5.70
C ASN A 137 -3.45 -2.88 5.57
N GLY A 138 -3.90 -1.73 6.06
CA GLY A 138 -5.27 -1.22 5.92
C GLY A 138 -5.65 -0.77 4.50
N GLY A 139 -4.77 -0.96 3.50
CA GLY A 139 -5.04 -0.62 2.10
C GLY A 139 -4.77 0.84 1.70
N ASN A 140 -4.13 1.62 2.58
CA ASN A 140 -3.76 3.02 2.31
C ASN A 140 -2.30 3.14 1.87
N LEU A 141 -1.92 4.33 1.41
CA LEU A 141 -0.55 4.66 1.03
C LEU A 141 0.13 5.47 2.15
N TYR A 142 1.43 5.30 2.30
CA TYR A 142 2.19 6.04 3.31
C TYR A 142 3.51 6.56 2.73
N TYR A 143 3.62 7.87 2.57
CA TYR A 143 4.81 8.54 2.04
C TYR A 143 5.33 9.56 3.04
N CYS A 144 6.65 9.65 3.21
CA CYS A 144 7.28 10.71 4.00
C CYS A 144 7.02 12.10 3.36
N PRO A 145 7.19 13.19 4.12
CA PRO A 145 6.92 14.55 3.60
C PRO A 145 7.69 14.89 2.32
N GLU A 146 8.92 14.41 2.18
CA GLU A 146 9.77 14.60 1.01
C GLU A 146 9.15 13.94 -0.23
N ALA A 147 8.75 12.68 -0.12
CA ALA A 147 8.11 11.94 -1.20
C ALA A 147 6.74 12.56 -1.57
N GLN A 148 5.98 13.04 -0.58
CA GLN A 148 4.71 13.75 -0.84
C GLN A 148 4.93 15.04 -1.63
N LYS A 149 5.97 15.82 -1.32
CA LYS A 149 6.32 17.05 -2.05
C LYS A 149 6.66 16.75 -3.50
N ILE A 150 7.51 15.75 -3.74
CA ILE A 150 7.93 15.36 -5.07
C ILE A 150 6.74 14.83 -5.88
N MET A 151 5.92 13.98 -5.30
CA MET A 151 4.70 13.50 -5.93
C MET A 151 3.75 14.65 -6.30
N SER A 152 3.58 15.64 -5.42
CA SER A 152 2.79 16.84 -5.71
C SER A 152 3.39 17.68 -6.84
N ALA A 153 4.72 17.79 -6.91
CA ALA A 153 5.41 18.51 -7.99
C ALA A 153 5.30 17.77 -9.33
N MET A 154 5.37 16.44 -9.34
CA MET A 154 5.11 15.62 -10.53
C MET A 154 3.69 15.85 -11.07
N LEU A 155 2.71 15.88 -10.17
CA LEU A 155 1.32 16.17 -10.50
C LEU A 155 1.14 17.57 -11.12
N SER A 156 1.76 18.60 -10.53
CA SER A 156 1.67 19.99 -11.00
C SER A 156 2.35 20.20 -12.37
N LYS A 157 3.43 19.48 -12.65
CA LYS A 157 4.09 19.50 -13.96
C LYS A 157 3.21 18.93 -15.06
N SER A 158 2.40 17.91 -14.75
CA SER A 158 1.46 17.33 -15.71
C SER A 158 0.28 18.28 -16.01
N GLU A 159 -0.17 19.09 -15.04
CA GLU A 159 -1.24 20.09 -15.26
C GLU A 159 -0.78 21.26 -16.15
N ASN A 160 0.48 21.69 -16.05
CA ASN A 160 1.03 22.76 -16.88
C ASN A 160 1.36 22.33 -18.33
N SER A 161 1.34 21.04 -18.62
CA SER A 161 1.58 20.51 -19.98
C SER A 161 0.35 20.53 -20.89
N ILE A 162 -0.82 20.93 -20.39
CA ILE A 162 -2.07 21.04 -21.18
C ILE A 162 -2.22 22.40 -21.90
N GLY A 163 -1.32 23.36 -21.67
CA GLY A 163 -1.37 24.72 -22.18
C GLY A 163 -0.36 25.08 -23.29
N GLY A 164 0.16 24.13 -24.06
CA GLY A 164 1.13 24.42 -25.13
C GLY A 164 1.09 23.43 -26.27
N VAL A 165 0.56 23.87 -27.43
CA VAL A 165 0.66 23.23 -28.75
C VAL A 165 2.12 23.10 -29.14
N TYR A 166 2.64 21.93 -29.43
CA TYR A 166 3.52 21.50 -30.52
C TYR A 166 4.39 20.28 -30.21
N ASN A 167 4.15 19.23 -31.04
CA ASN A 167 5.07 18.31 -31.70
C ASN A 167 5.85 17.26 -30.89
N ASP A 168 5.31 16.08 -30.97
CA ASP A 168 5.80 14.91 -31.73
C ASP A 168 6.98 14.10 -31.13
N TYR A 169 6.71 12.78 -31.11
CA TYR A 169 7.54 11.63 -30.73
C TYR A 169 7.67 11.30 -29.23
N GLY A 170 6.83 10.38 -28.78
CA GLY A 170 7.21 9.39 -27.77
C GLY A 170 6.74 9.60 -26.33
N LYS A 171 5.51 10.09 -26.11
CA LYS A 171 4.83 9.94 -24.81
C LYS A 171 3.64 9.02 -24.99
N THR A 172 3.76 7.81 -24.46
CA THR A 172 2.62 6.89 -24.34
C THR A 172 1.56 7.49 -23.44
N GLU A 173 0.30 7.46 -23.84
CA GLU A 173 -0.90 7.90 -23.09
C GLU A 173 -1.00 7.31 -21.67
N GLU A 174 -0.21 6.30 -21.36
CA GLU A 174 -0.15 5.55 -20.11
C GLU A 174 0.31 6.35 -18.88
N SER A 175 1.13 7.42 -19.04
CA SER A 175 1.70 8.14 -17.89
C SER A 175 0.77 9.21 -17.32
N ALA A 176 -0.05 9.85 -18.16
CA ALA A 176 -1.00 10.89 -17.73
C ALA A 176 -2.18 10.26 -16.96
N ASP A 177 -2.60 9.07 -17.36
CA ASP A 177 -3.71 8.33 -16.75
C ASP A 177 -3.37 7.87 -15.32
N LYS A 178 -2.15 7.37 -15.09
CA LYS A 178 -1.67 6.91 -13.77
C LYS A 178 -1.69 8.02 -12.71
N THR A 179 -1.29 9.22 -13.10
CA THR A 179 -1.22 10.38 -12.20
C THR A 179 -2.61 10.87 -11.78
N ALA A 180 -3.56 10.89 -12.71
CA ALA A 180 -4.94 11.27 -12.43
C ALA A 180 -5.61 10.26 -11.47
N VAL A 181 -5.41 8.97 -11.69
CA VAL A 181 -5.92 7.89 -10.83
C VAL A 181 -5.42 8.03 -9.39
N PHE A 182 -4.15 8.34 -9.21
CA PHE A 182 -3.53 8.52 -7.88
C PHE A 182 -4.12 9.72 -7.13
N LYS A 183 -4.24 10.89 -7.81
CA LYS A 183 -4.85 12.11 -7.27
C LYS A 183 -6.31 11.88 -6.86
N ASN A 184 -7.04 11.19 -7.72
CA ASN A 184 -8.43 10.85 -7.49
C ASN A 184 -8.61 9.96 -6.25
N TYR A 185 -7.77 8.93 -6.11
CA TYR A 185 -7.79 8.05 -4.93
C TYR A 185 -7.45 8.80 -3.62
N GLN A 186 -6.48 9.72 -3.66
CA GLN A 186 -6.16 10.55 -2.50
C GLN A 186 -7.31 11.47 -2.06
N SER A 187 -8.21 11.82 -2.96
CA SER A 187 -9.40 12.61 -2.64
C SER A 187 -10.48 11.81 -1.89
N PHE A 188 -10.29 10.51 -1.73
CA PHE A 188 -11.26 9.66 -1.02
C PHE A 188 -11.23 9.94 0.48
N SER A 189 -12.40 10.06 1.06
CA SER A 189 -12.56 9.96 2.50
C SER A 189 -12.22 8.53 2.98
N LYS A 190 -11.89 8.35 4.26
CA LYS A 190 -11.66 7.01 4.84
C LYS A 190 -12.81 6.03 4.55
N LYS A 191 -14.06 6.52 4.58
CA LYS A 191 -15.25 5.71 4.28
C LYS A 191 -15.34 5.31 2.81
N GLU A 192 -14.93 6.17 1.88
CA GLU A 192 -14.87 5.85 0.46
C GLU A 192 -13.76 4.86 0.15
N GLN A 193 -12.59 4.98 0.79
CA GLN A 193 -11.49 4.02 0.66
C GLN A 193 -11.93 2.62 1.11
N GLU A 194 -12.61 2.52 2.25
CA GLU A 194 -13.12 1.26 2.79
C GLU A 194 -14.12 0.58 1.82
N ILE A 195 -15.06 1.36 1.29
CA ILE A 195 -16.03 0.85 0.31
C ILE A 195 -15.34 0.47 -1.01
N PHE A 196 -14.39 1.26 -1.48
CA PHE A 196 -13.61 0.97 -2.68
C PHE A 196 -12.89 -0.39 -2.56
N LEU A 197 -12.21 -0.63 -1.43
CA LEU A 197 -11.49 -1.89 -1.18
C LEU A 197 -12.45 -3.10 -1.14
N LEU A 198 -13.58 -2.98 -0.43
CA LEU A 198 -14.58 -4.04 -0.36
C LEU A 198 -15.22 -4.31 -1.74
N TYR A 199 -15.44 -3.26 -2.52
CA TYR A 199 -15.97 -3.38 -3.87
C TYR A 199 -15.00 -4.10 -4.83
N LEU A 200 -13.69 -3.86 -4.69
CA LEU A 200 -12.65 -4.60 -5.42
C LEU A 200 -12.63 -6.09 -5.05
N GLN A 201 -12.91 -6.44 -3.78
CA GLN A 201 -13.04 -7.82 -3.29
C GLN A 201 -14.31 -8.53 -3.82
N LYS A 202 -14.95 -8.00 -4.84
CA LYS A 202 -16.17 -8.54 -5.46
C LYS A 202 -17.41 -8.56 -4.55
N LYS A 203 -17.40 -7.83 -3.44
CA LYS A 203 -18.57 -7.68 -2.60
C LYS A 203 -19.68 -6.91 -3.31
N SER A 204 -20.92 -7.33 -3.11
CA SER A 204 -22.09 -6.58 -3.57
C SER A 204 -22.34 -5.35 -2.68
N VAL A 205 -23.16 -4.42 -3.15
CA VAL A 205 -23.55 -3.23 -2.37
C VAL A 205 -24.25 -3.62 -1.08
N GLU A 206 -25.05 -4.68 -1.11
CA GLU A 206 -25.78 -5.24 0.02
C GLU A 206 -24.81 -5.83 1.06
N GLU A 207 -23.85 -6.67 0.61
CA GLU A 207 -22.81 -7.22 1.48
C GLU A 207 -21.93 -6.14 2.13
N ILE A 208 -21.58 -5.09 1.37
CA ILE A 208 -20.81 -3.95 1.89
C ILE A 208 -21.64 -3.19 2.93
N ALA A 209 -22.93 -3.00 2.68
CA ALA A 209 -23.84 -2.33 3.61
C ALA A 209 -23.95 -3.10 4.94
N GLU A 210 -24.04 -4.42 4.88
CA GLU A 210 -24.07 -5.30 6.05
C GLU A 210 -22.74 -5.24 6.82
N LEU A 211 -21.61 -5.42 6.14
CA LEU A 211 -20.26 -5.39 6.73
C LEU A 211 -19.94 -4.06 7.44
N LEU A 212 -20.40 -2.95 6.86
CA LEU A 212 -20.14 -1.60 7.39
C LEU A 212 -21.25 -1.06 8.29
N HIS A 213 -22.29 -1.86 8.56
CA HIS A 213 -23.48 -1.45 9.32
C HIS A 213 -24.11 -0.16 8.78
N LYS A 214 -24.26 -0.08 7.45
CA LYS A 214 -24.83 1.07 6.73
C LYS A 214 -26.08 0.69 5.95
N SER A 215 -26.88 1.69 5.55
CA SER A 215 -27.97 1.43 4.61
C SER A 215 -27.41 1.15 3.20
N VAL A 216 -28.06 0.26 2.44
CA VAL A 216 -27.76 -0.01 1.04
C VAL A 216 -27.72 1.28 0.22
N LYS A 217 -28.67 2.19 0.46
CA LYS A 217 -28.73 3.52 -0.18
C LYS A 217 -27.48 4.35 0.10
N THR A 218 -26.96 4.32 1.32
CA THR A 218 -25.73 5.03 1.71
C THR A 218 -24.52 4.50 0.95
N VAL A 219 -24.38 3.18 0.89
CA VAL A 219 -23.27 2.53 0.16
C VAL A 219 -23.37 2.80 -1.35
N GLN A 220 -24.58 2.75 -1.91
CA GLN A 220 -24.82 3.07 -3.32
C GLN A 220 -24.41 4.51 -3.66
N ASN A 221 -24.77 5.49 -2.81
CA ASN A 221 -24.37 6.88 -3.01
C ASN A 221 -22.84 7.07 -2.92
N GLN A 222 -22.20 6.43 -1.95
CA GLN A 222 -20.74 6.47 -1.80
C GLN A 222 -20.03 5.78 -2.98
N LYS A 223 -20.53 4.64 -3.46
CA LYS A 223 -20.05 4.00 -4.69
C LYS A 223 -20.14 4.96 -5.89
N THR A 224 -21.26 5.63 -6.07
CA THR A 224 -21.43 6.62 -7.16
C THR A 224 -20.40 7.75 -7.05
N SER A 225 -20.18 8.28 -5.83
CA SER A 225 -19.14 9.29 -5.57
C SER A 225 -17.74 8.79 -5.94
N ILE A 226 -17.40 7.54 -5.56
CA ILE A 226 -16.13 6.90 -5.89
C ILE A 226 -15.94 6.82 -7.41
N PHE A 227 -16.96 6.34 -8.13
CA PHE A 227 -16.91 6.22 -9.59
C PHE A 227 -16.75 7.57 -10.28
N GLN A 228 -17.45 8.61 -9.79
CA GLN A 228 -17.30 9.98 -10.30
C GLN A 228 -15.89 10.53 -10.03
N LYS A 229 -15.38 10.40 -8.81
CA LYS A 229 -14.03 10.84 -8.46
C LYS A 229 -12.93 10.15 -9.26
N MET A 230 -13.09 8.84 -9.49
CA MET A 230 -12.14 8.06 -10.31
C MET A 230 -12.33 8.28 -11.81
N SER A 231 -13.38 9.00 -12.22
CA SER A 231 -13.75 9.17 -13.64
C SER A 231 -13.94 7.85 -14.38
N VAL A 232 -14.50 6.83 -13.69
CA VAL A 232 -14.75 5.50 -14.22
C VAL A 232 -16.26 5.24 -14.36
N LYS A 233 -16.62 4.43 -15.35
CA LYS A 233 -18.03 4.16 -15.68
C LYS A 233 -18.52 2.80 -15.17
N ASP A 234 -17.64 1.84 -15.10
CA ASP A 234 -17.99 0.47 -14.77
C ASP A 234 -16.96 -0.21 -13.84
N ARG A 235 -17.23 -1.49 -13.55
CA ARG A 235 -16.38 -2.30 -12.68
C ARG A 235 -15.03 -2.64 -13.31
N TYR A 236 -14.98 -2.76 -14.63
CA TYR A 236 -13.74 -3.07 -15.32
C TYR A 236 -12.77 -1.89 -15.20
N GLU A 237 -13.24 -0.68 -15.52
CA GLU A 237 -12.42 0.54 -15.42
C GLU A 237 -11.94 0.80 -14.00
N ILE A 238 -12.75 0.53 -12.96
CA ILE A 238 -12.32 0.72 -11.57
C ILE A 238 -11.28 -0.33 -11.13
N ILE A 239 -11.31 -1.55 -11.68
CA ILE A 239 -10.29 -2.56 -11.46
C ILE A 239 -8.97 -2.17 -12.14
N GLU A 240 -9.03 -1.66 -13.38
CA GLU A 240 -7.83 -1.15 -14.07
C GLU A 240 -7.22 0.04 -13.30
N ALA A 241 -8.03 0.96 -12.82
CA ALA A 241 -7.57 2.05 -11.94
C ALA A 241 -6.94 1.51 -10.63
N ALA A 242 -7.49 0.46 -10.05
CA ALA A 242 -6.92 -0.18 -8.86
C ALA A 242 -5.57 -0.86 -9.12
N LYS A 243 -5.37 -1.43 -10.32
CA LYS A 243 -4.06 -1.97 -10.74
C LYS A 243 -3.01 -0.87 -10.85
N VAL A 244 -3.39 0.29 -11.41
CA VAL A 244 -2.52 1.47 -11.48
C VAL A 244 -2.09 1.95 -10.10
N LEU A 245 -3.00 1.84 -9.10
CA LEU A 245 -2.72 2.16 -7.70
C LEU A 245 -1.88 1.08 -6.97
N GLY A 246 -1.59 -0.06 -7.62
CA GLY A 246 -0.98 -1.22 -6.96
C GLY A 246 -1.93 -1.94 -5.99
N ILE A 247 -3.22 -1.65 -6.04
CA ILE A 247 -4.27 -2.32 -5.28
C ILE A 247 -4.85 -3.42 -6.19
N VAL A 248 -4.32 -4.64 -6.06
CA VAL A 248 -4.78 -5.80 -6.87
C VAL A 248 -5.59 -6.73 -5.98
N TYR A 249 -6.78 -7.12 -6.46
CA TYR A 249 -7.64 -8.14 -5.85
C TYR A 249 -8.08 -9.18 -6.89
#